data_ec104694b7b35131a4c8289f0910c73d
#
_entry.id   ec104694b7b35131a4c8289f0910c73d
#
_cell.length_a   1.000
_cell.length_b   1.000
_cell.length_c   1.000
_cell.angle_alpha   90.00
_cell.angle_beta   90.00
_cell.angle_gamma   90.00
#
_symmetry.space_group_name_H-M   'P 1'
#
loop_
_entity.id
_entity.type
_entity.pdbx_description
1 polymer ?
#
loop_
_entity_poly.entity_id
_entity_poly.type
_entity_poly.pdbx_seq_one_letter_code
_entity_poly.pdbx_strand_id
1 'polypeptide(L)'
;PTWSEKNGQDDIIWYKAAKQANGDYKVTVRSSNHKGDSGLYNSHVYLVDNDGKYIGLGGKQATLDITKTQGTLTIANNDKNRGTFDVLITNLTNPSGISGVVIPVWSEQNGQDDLVWHNATKQDDGSYKVTISASQHKWNSGKYIVHGYIVDVSGKNIGFGATSADVVAPKKIGSASRG
;
A
#
# COMPACT_ATOMS: atom_id res chain seq x y z
N PRO A 1 10.90 24.61 -12.05
CA PRO A 1 9.59 24.50 -11.38
C PRO A 1 8.68 23.52 -12.13
N THR A 2 8.03 22.66 -11.39
CA THR A 2 7.07 21.68 -11.91
C THR A 2 5.80 21.71 -11.05
N TRP A 3 4.66 21.59 -11.68
CA TRP A 3 3.36 21.51 -11.00
C TRP A 3 2.37 20.70 -11.83
N SER A 4 1.38 20.11 -11.16
CA SER A 4 0.22 19.51 -11.85
C SER A 4 -0.76 20.60 -12.27
N GLU A 5 -1.51 20.40 -13.33
CA GLU A 5 -2.57 21.34 -13.72
C GLU A 5 -3.81 21.27 -12.83
N LYS A 6 -3.89 20.28 -11.99
CA LYS A 6 -4.98 20.14 -11.03
C LYS A 6 -4.88 21.24 -9.97
N ASN A 7 -5.86 22.11 -9.89
CA ASN A 7 -5.90 23.23 -8.95
C ASN A 7 -4.79 24.29 -9.15
N GLY A 8 -4.35 24.52 -10.39
CA GLY A 8 -3.36 25.55 -10.70
C GLY A 8 -1.96 25.18 -10.21
N GLN A 9 -1.25 26.14 -9.63
CA GLN A 9 0.12 25.93 -9.15
C GLN A 9 0.21 25.69 -7.64
N ASP A 10 -0.83 25.12 -7.04
CA ASP A 10 -0.88 24.89 -5.60
C ASP A 10 0.13 23.87 -5.08
N ASP A 11 0.68 23.06 -5.99
CA ASP A 11 1.67 22.02 -5.70
C ASP A 11 3.05 22.30 -6.34
N ILE A 12 3.30 23.55 -6.76
CA ILE A 12 4.55 23.89 -7.45
C ILE A 12 5.78 23.62 -6.60
N ILE A 13 6.76 22.93 -7.20
CA ILE A 13 8.05 22.66 -6.58
C ILE A 13 9.15 23.09 -7.54
N TRP A 14 10.13 23.82 -7.00
CA TRP A 14 11.35 24.19 -7.72
C TRP A 14 12.39 23.10 -7.50
N TYR A 15 12.55 22.24 -8.49
CA TYR A 15 13.57 21.18 -8.46
C TYR A 15 14.92 21.70 -8.91
N LYS A 16 15.97 21.15 -8.30
CA LYS A 16 17.33 21.36 -8.74
C LYS A 16 17.79 20.13 -9.54
N ALA A 17 18.04 20.32 -10.82
CA ALA A 17 18.51 19.23 -11.67
C ALA A 17 19.97 18.93 -11.41
N ALA A 18 20.34 17.65 -11.39
CA ALA A 18 21.70 17.18 -11.17
C ALA A 18 22.41 16.95 -12.51
N LYS A 19 23.64 17.45 -12.62
CA LYS A 19 24.49 17.23 -13.78
C LYS A 19 24.90 15.77 -13.89
N GLN A 20 24.71 15.19 -15.05
CA GLN A 20 25.09 13.83 -15.36
C GLN A 20 26.51 13.76 -15.93
N ALA A 21 27.05 12.52 -15.98
CA ALA A 21 28.40 12.30 -16.48
C ALA A 21 28.61 12.74 -17.96
N ASN A 22 27.53 12.68 -18.77
CA ASN A 22 27.56 13.10 -20.18
C ASN A 22 27.37 14.61 -20.39
N GLY A 23 27.23 15.37 -19.30
CA GLY A 23 26.98 16.82 -19.35
C GLY A 23 25.50 17.22 -19.34
N ASP A 24 24.59 16.29 -19.47
CA ASP A 24 23.14 16.54 -19.33
C ASP A 24 22.75 16.78 -17.86
N TYR A 25 21.58 17.39 -17.67
CA TYR A 25 21.00 17.60 -16.36
C TYR A 25 19.73 16.76 -16.24
N LYS A 26 19.50 16.18 -15.07
CA LYS A 26 18.36 15.31 -14.82
C LYS A 26 17.74 15.59 -13.46
N VAL A 27 16.42 15.54 -13.42
CA VAL A 27 15.63 15.50 -12.17
C VAL A 27 14.50 14.49 -12.34
N THR A 28 14.20 13.76 -11.28
CA THR A 28 13.06 12.83 -11.25
C THR A 28 11.91 13.51 -10.51
N VAL A 29 10.78 13.66 -11.18
CA VAL A 29 9.56 14.21 -10.61
C VAL A 29 8.66 13.04 -10.18
N ARG A 30 8.20 13.08 -8.94
CA ARG A 30 7.29 12.08 -8.38
C ARG A 30 5.95 12.73 -8.05
N SER A 31 4.86 12.08 -8.42
CA SER A 31 3.51 12.54 -8.08
C SER A 31 3.29 12.71 -6.57
N SER A 32 3.96 11.89 -5.76
CA SER A 32 3.87 11.98 -4.29
C SER A 32 4.33 13.34 -3.75
N ASN A 33 5.20 14.04 -4.48
CA ASN A 33 5.61 15.40 -4.13
C ASN A 33 4.59 16.46 -4.61
N HIS A 34 3.64 16.06 -5.43
CA HIS A 34 2.63 16.92 -6.06
C HIS A 34 1.22 16.47 -5.65
N LYS A 35 1.02 16.26 -4.35
CA LYS A 35 -0.28 15.85 -3.76
C LYS A 35 -0.84 14.55 -4.33
N GLY A 36 -0.03 13.74 -4.99
CA GLY A 36 -0.49 12.51 -5.66
C GLY A 36 -1.35 12.78 -6.89
N ASP A 37 -1.23 13.94 -7.51
CA ASP A 37 -2.08 14.31 -8.64
C ASP A 37 -1.77 13.50 -9.88
N SER A 38 -2.81 13.05 -10.55
CA SER A 38 -2.80 12.42 -11.87
C SER A 38 -3.11 13.45 -12.94
N GLY A 39 -2.57 13.27 -14.12
CA GLY A 39 -2.89 14.12 -15.26
C GLY A 39 -1.69 14.90 -15.79
N LEU A 40 -1.97 16.08 -16.31
CA LEU A 40 -0.96 16.89 -16.98
C LEU A 40 -0.08 17.63 -15.98
N TYR A 41 1.22 17.54 -16.19
CA TYR A 41 2.26 18.25 -15.44
C TYR A 41 2.98 19.22 -16.34
N ASN A 42 3.22 20.41 -15.82
CA ASN A 42 4.01 21.44 -16.49
C ASN A 42 5.38 21.56 -15.84
N SER A 43 6.42 21.58 -16.63
CA SER A 43 7.77 21.84 -16.17
C SER A 43 8.39 22.98 -16.98
N HIS A 44 8.84 24.00 -16.28
CA HIS A 44 9.64 25.06 -16.90
C HIS A 44 11.10 24.86 -16.53
N VAL A 45 11.99 25.24 -17.43
CA VAL A 45 13.43 25.08 -17.23
C VAL A 45 14.09 26.44 -17.16
N TYR A 46 14.87 26.65 -16.12
CA TYR A 46 15.68 27.85 -15.93
C TYR A 46 17.15 27.48 -15.77
N LEU A 47 17.98 28.17 -16.52
CA LEU A 47 19.43 28.17 -16.30
C LEU A 47 19.74 29.17 -15.18
N VAL A 48 20.59 28.78 -14.25
CA VAL A 48 21.14 29.70 -13.25
C VAL A 48 22.55 30.03 -13.67
N ASP A 49 22.81 31.31 -14.02
CA ASP A 49 24.13 31.74 -14.43
C ASP A 49 25.10 31.95 -13.25
N ASN A 50 26.34 32.33 -13.53
CA ASN A 50 27.34 32.52 -12.47
C ASN A 50 27.04 33.69 -11.54
N ASP A 51 26.15 34.61 -11.94
CA ASP A 51 25.70 35.73 -11.13
C ASP A 51 24.43 35.40 -10.33
N GLY A 52 23.94 34.14 -10.41
CA GLY A 52 22.72 33.70 -9.75
C GLY A 52 21.43 34.10 -10.45
N LYS A 53 21.52 34.61 -11.68
CA LYS A 53 20.36 35.03 -12.45
C LYS A 53 19.68 33.84 -13.12
N TYR A 54 18.33 33.81 -13.06
CA TYR A 54 17.52 32.79 -13.73
C TYR A 54 17.21 33.20 -15.17
N ILE A 55 17.52 32.30 -16.10
CA ILE A 55 17.28 32.51 -17.53
C ILE A 55 16.35 31.39 -18.00
N GLY A 56 15.15 31.75 -18.46
CA GLY A 56 14.17 30.76 -18.95
C GLY A 56 14.60 30.11 -20.24
N LEU A 57 14.58 28.80 -20.31
CA LEU A 57 14.94 28.02 -21.49
C LEU A 57 13.74 27.42 -22.21
N GLY A 58 12.55 27.45 -21.60
CA GLY A 58 11.34 26.91 -22.17
C GLY A 58 10.59 26.03 -21.19
N GLY A 59 9.53 25.41 -21.66
CA GLY A 59 8.68 24.52 -20.88
C GLY A 59 8.29 23.26 -21.65
N LYS A 60 7.94 22.24 -20.90
CA LYS A 60 7.43 20.97 -21.41
C LYS A 60 6.26 20.51 -20.56
N GLN A 61 5.36 19.77 -21.19
CA GLN A 61 4.27 19.09 -20.51
C GLN A 61 4.46 17.58 -20.59
N ALA A 62 4.06 16.88 -19.56
CA ALA A 62 4.02 15.43 -19.51
C ALA A 62 2.78 14.98 -18.76
N THR A 63 2.15 13.92 -19.25
CA THR A 63 1.02 13.31 -18.55
C THR A 63 1.53 12.19 -17.64
N LEU A 64 1.19 12.28 -16.37
CA LEU A 64 1.44 11.20 -15.41
C LEU A 64 0.14 10.43 -15.16
N ASP A 65 0.11 9.19 -15.64
CA ASP A 65 -0.95 8.25 -15.28
C ASP A 65 -0.57 7.57 -13.98
N ILE A 66 -1.21 8.03 -12.90
CA ILE A 66 -0.92 7.48 -11.59
C ILE A 66 -1.73 6.21 -11.40
N THR A 67 -1.03 5.11 -11.19
CA THR A 67 -1.63 3.84 -10.82
C THR A 67 -2.32 4.02 -9.47
N LYS A 68 -3.64 3.82 -9.42
CA LYS A 68 -4.41 3.90 -8.17
C LYS A 68 -3.93 2.84 -7.19
N THR A 69 -4.07 3.13 -5.89
CA THR A 69 -3.91 2.09 -4.86
C THR A 69 -4.99 1.04 -5.07
N GLN A 70 -4.58 -0.19 -5.33
CA GLN A 70 -5.50 -1.32 -5.49
C GLN A 70 -4.81 -2.62 -5.14
N GLY A 71 -5.61 -3.62 -4.84
CA GLY A 71 -5.16 -4.96 -4.56
C GLY A 71 -6.34 -5.91 -4.50
N THR A 72 -6.07 -7.20 -4.61
CA THR A 72 -7.08 -8.25 -4.53
C THR A 72 -6.79 -9.13 -3.33
N LEU A 73 -7.80 -9.30 -2.47
CA LEU A 73 -7.78 -10.22 -1.32
C LEU A 73 -8.50 -11.50 -1.71
N THR A 74 -7.83 -12.64 -1.55
CA THR A 74 -8.41 -13.96 -1.80
C THR A 74 -8.22 -14.83 -0.58
N ILE A 75 -9.29 -15.47 -0.12
CA ILE A 75 -9.24 -16.46 0.95
C ILE A 75 -8.97 -17.82 0.32
N ALA A 76 -7.99 -18.52 0.85
CA ALA A 76 -7.59 -19.85 0.37
C ALA A 76 -7.30 -20.78 1.55
N ASN A 77 -7.26 -22.07 1.28
CA ASN A 77 -6.87 -23.11 2.24
C ASN A 77 -7.60 -23.00 3.58
N ASN A 78 -8.91 -22.77 3.53
CA ASN A 78 -9.74 -22.70 4.74
C ASN A 78 -9.85 -24.10 5.35
N ASP A 79 -9.10 -24.34 6.41
CA ASP A 79 -9.03 -25.64 7.10
C ASP A 79 -9.94 -25.62 8.33
N LYS A 80 -11.09 -26.26 8.20
CA LYS A 80 -12.09 -26.34 9.27
C LYS A 80 -11.69 -27.27 10.41
N ASN A 81 -10.65 -28.09 10.24
CA ASN A 81 -10.13 -28.96 11.29
C ASN A 81 -9.11 -28.23 12.18
N ARG A 82 -8.36 -27.32 11.59
CA ARG A 82 -7.32 -26.54 12.29
C ARG A 82 -7.77 -25.12 12.67
N GLY A 83 -8.84 -24.64 12.08
CA GLY A 83 -9.29 -23.28 12.27
C GLY A 83 -8.32 -22.27 11.66
N THR A 84 -7.80 -22.57 10.48
CA THR A 84 -6.84 -21.71 9.78
C THR A 84 -7.31 -21.41 8.37
N PHE A 85 -6.87 -20.27 7.84
CA PHE A 85 -7.05 -19.94 6.43
C PHE A 85 -5.90 -19.05 5.97
N ASP A 86 -5.66 -19.04 4.68
CA ASP A 86 -4.68 -18.14 4.07
C ASP A 86 -5.38 -16.93 3.45
N VAL A 87 -4.75 -15.78 3.57
CA VAL A 87 -5.10 -14.58 2.82
C VAL A 87 -4.01 -14.37 1.78
N LEU A 88 -4.41 -14.39 0.51
CA LEU A 88 -3.53 -14.12 -0.62
C LEU A 88 -3.82 -12.70 -1.12
N ILE A 89 -2.79 -11.93 -1.35
CA ILE A 89 -2.88 -10.56 -1.81
C ILE A 89 -2.14 -10.45 -3.14
N THR A 90 -2.88 -10.14 -4.19
CA THR A 90 -2.39 -10.06 -5.57
C THR A 90 -2.78 -8.73 -6.20
N ASN A 91 -2.21 -8.46 -7.38
CA ASN A 91 -2.53 -7.25 -8.17
C ASN A 91 -2.37 -5.95 -7.38
N LEU A 92 -1.34 -5.90 -6.54
CA LEU A 92 -1.06 -4.73 -5.73
C LEU A 92 -0.42 -3.63 -6.54
N THR A 93 -1.00 -2.44 -6.46
CA THR A 93 -0.40 -1.22 -7.01
C THR A 93 -0.57 -0.07 -6.03
N ASN A 94 0.43 0.78 -5.95
CA ASN A 94 0.38 2.01 -5.16
C ASN A 94 1.35 3.04 -5.74
N PRO A 95 0.90 4.28 -6.01
CA PRO A 95 1.74 5.31 -6.63
C PRO A 95 2.96 5.69 -5.79
N SER A 96 2.87 5.58 -4.47
CA SER A 96 3.96 5.92 -3.53
C SER A 96 4.85 4.73 -3.19
N GLY A 97 4.71 3.61 -3.93
CA GLY A 97 5.47 2.39 -3.64
C GLY A 97 4.86 1.54 -2.52
N ILE A 98 5.37 0.34 -2.37
CA ILE A 98 4.88 -0.65 -1.40
C ILE A 98 6.07 -1.11 -0.56
N SER A 99 6.08 -0.73 0.73
CA SER A 99 7.09 -1.23 1.67
C SER A 99 6.61 -2.48 2.43
N GLY A 100 5.30 -2.70 2.50
CA GLY A 100 4.72 -3.87 3.15
C GLY A 100 3.22 -3.94 2.97
N VAL A 101 2.64 -5.02 3.49
CA VAL A 101 1.20 -5.25 3.49
C VAL A 101 0.80 -5.72 4.88
N VAL A 102 -0.22 -5.09 5.45
CA VAL A 102 -0.76 -5.47 6.76
C VAL A 102 -2.24 -5.81 6.62
N ILE A 103 -2.65 -6.84 7.32
CA ILE A 103 -3.97 -7.44 7.22
C ILE A 103 -4.60 -7.47 8.61
N PRO A 104 -5.38 -6.45 8.98
CA PRO A 104 -6.14 -6.52 10.23
C PRO A 104 -7.31 -7.50 10.07
N VAL A 105 -7.43 -8.39 11.03
CA VAL A 105 -8.44 -9.45 11.05
C VAL A 105 -9.10 -9.49 12.42
N TRP A 106 -10.40 -9.70 12.45
CA TRP A 106 -11.17 -9.94 13.68
C TRP A 106 -12.36 -10.83 13.37
N SER A 107 -12.82 -11.55 14.38
CA SER A 107 -14.11 -12.25 14.30
C SER A 107 -15.26 -11.28 14.58
N GLU A 108 -16.43 -11.54 14.04
CA GLU A 108 -17.62 -10.73 14.35
C GLU A 108 -18.11 -10.95 15.80
N GLN A 109 -17.57 -11.92 16.50
CA GLN A 109 -17.95 -12.22 17.87
C GLN A 109 -17.42 -11.14 18.82
N ASN A 110 -18.32 -10.45 19.51
CA ASN A 110 -18.00 -9.38 20.46
C ASN A 110 -17.26 -8.16 19.84
N GLY A 111 -17.60 -7.82 18.59
CA GLY A 111 -16.99 -6.68 17.91
C GLY A 111 -15.54 -6.93 17.52
N GLN A 112 -14.67 -5.97 17.77
CA GLN A 112 -13.24 -6.05 17.42
C GLN A 112 -12.35 -6.38 18.62
N ASP A 113 -12.86 -7.12 19.61
CA ASP A 113 -12.11 -7.43 20.82
C ASP A 113 -10.93 -8.38 20.59
N ASP A 114 -10.94 -9.09 19.47
CA ASP A 114 -9.88 -9.99 19.03
C ASP A 114 -9.10 -9.50 17.81
N LEU A 115 -9.16 -8.19 17.50
CA LEU A 115 -8.48 -7.59 16.36
C LEU A 115 -6.96 -7.79 16.45
N VAL A 116 -6.39 -8.33 15.39
CA VAL A 116 -4.94 -8.47 15.21
C VAL A 116 -4.55 -7.90 13.85
N TRP A 117 -3.51 -7.08 13.83
CA TRP A 117 -2.89 -6.57 12.62
C TRP A 117 -1.79 -7.55 12.18
N HIS A 118 -2.08 -8.39 11.22
CA HIS A 118 -1.11 -9.38 10.72
C HIS A 118 -0.21 -8.76 9.65
N ASN A 119 1.06 -9.13 9.68
CA ASN A 119 2.00 -8.79 8.61
C ASN A 119 1.96 -9.88 7.55
N ALA A 120 1.71 -9.49 6.30
CA ALA A 120 1.79 -10.42 5.18
C ALA A 120 3.23 -10.51 4.66
N THR A 121 3.62 -11.69 4.24
CA THR A 121 4.97 -11.97 3.73
C THR A 121 4.97 -11.96 2.20
N LYS A 122 5.93 -11.24 1.61
CA LYS A 122 6.10 -11.21 0.16
C LYS A 122 6.57 -12.58 -0.34
N GLN A 123 5.91 -13.08 -1.37
CA GLN A 123 6.22 -14.32 -2.03
C GLN A 123 7.18 -14.11 -3.21
N ASP A 124 7.76 -15.20 -3.75
CA ASP A 124 8.70 -15.12 -4.86
C ASP A 124 8.06 -14.59 -6.16
N ASP A 125 6.75 -14.77 -6.32
CA ASP A 125 5.99 -14.26 -7.47
C ASP A 125 5.56 -12.80 -7.34
N GLY A 126 5.94 -12.13 -6.23
CA GLY A 126 5.57 -10.75 -5.94
C GLY A 126 4.24 -10.56 -5.22
N SER A 127 3.45 -11.62 -5.04
CA SER A 127 2.24 -11.59 -4.20
C SER A 127 2.62 -11.54 -2.72
N TYR A 128 1.63 -11.33 -1.87
CA TYR A 128 1.79 -11.42 -0.41
C TYR A 128 0.85 -12.46 0.15
N LYS A 129 1.23 -13.06 1.26
CA LYS A 129 0.47 -14.11 1.92
C LYS A 129 0.60 -14.02 3.43
N VAL A 130 -0.49 -14.32 4.12
CA VAL A 130 -0.48 -14.53 5.56
C VAL A 130 -1.45 -15.65 5.90
N THR A 131 -1.07 -16.48 6.86
CA THR A 131 -1.93 -17.53 7.41
C THR A 131 -2.53 -17.04 8.72
N ILE A 132 -3.84 -17.09 8.80
CA ILE A 132 -4.62 -16.68 9.98
C ILE A 132 -5.05 -17.92 10.72
N SER A 133 -4.91 -17.91 12.05
CA SER A 133 -5.34 -19.00 12.92
C SER A 133 -6.32 -18.49 13.97
N ALA A 134 -7.36 -19.29 14.23
CA ALA A 134 -8.32 -19.01 15.30
C ALA A 134 -7.64 -18.84 16.66
N SER A 135 -6.50 -19.48 16.87
CA SER A 135 -5.71 -19.32 18.11
C SER A 135 -5.28 -17.89 18.38
N GLN A 136 -5.15 -17.07 17.35
CA GLN A 136 -4.80 -15.64 17.45
C GLN A 136 -6.03 -14.76 17.69
N HIS A 137 -7.23 -15.34 17.58
CA HIS A 137 -8.52 -14.67 17.64
C HIS A 137 -9.44 -15.33 18.68
N LYS A 138 -8.90 -15.59 19.87
CA LYS A 138 -9.62 -16.16 21.04
C LYS A 138 -10.30 -17.48 20.74
N TRP A 139 -9.87 -18.22 19.72
CA TRP A 139 -10.49 -19.47 19.26
C TRP A 139 -11.96 -19.29 18.86
N ASN A 140 -12.31 -18.10 18.40
CA ASN A 140 -13.67 -17.84 17.96
C ASN A 140 -13.98 -18.57 16.66
N SER A 141 -15.18 -19.12 16.57
CA SER A 141 -15.74 -19.63 15.31
C SER A 141 -16.70 -18.61 14.73
N GLY A 142 -16.93 -18.70 13.43
CA GLY A 142 -17.86 -17.84 12.73
C GLY A 142 -17.17 -16.99 11.67
N LYS A 143 -17.79 -15.88 11.34
CA LYS A 143 -17.30 -14.99 10.30
C LYS A 143 -16.14 -14.14 10.80
N TYR A 144 -15.04 -14.19 10.05
CA TYR A 144 -13.88 -13.33 10.26
C TYR A 144 -13.87 -12.24 9.19
N ILE A 145 -13.67 -11.01 9.62
CA ILE A 145 -13.53 -9.85 8.73
C ILE A 145 -12.04 -9.63 8.47
N VAL A 146 -11.70 -9.45 7.20
CA VAL A 146 -10.32 -9.30 6.74
C VAL A 146 -10.22 -8.01 5.94
N HIS A 147 -9.43 -7.06 6.41
CA HIS A 147 -9.11 -5.85 5.66
C HIS A 147 -7.68 -5.91 5.13
N GLY A 148 -7.43 -5.24 4.02
CA GLY A 148 -6.11 -5.14 3.43
C GLY A 148 -5.61 -3.71 3.37
N TYR A 149 -4.39 -3.49 3.86
CA TYR A 149 -3.70 -2.20 3.81
C TYR A 149 -2.32 -2.36 3.20
N ILE A 150 -1.98 -1.48 2.27
CA ILE A 150 -0.61 -1.29 1.82
C ILE A 150 0.07 -0.32 2.79
N VAL A 151 1.29 -0.64 3.20
CA VAL A 151 2.18 0.31 3.87
C VAL A 151 3.05 0.92 2.79
N ASP A 152 2.93 2.23 2.57
CA ASP A 152 3.72 2.91 1.57
C ASP A 152 5.16 3.17 2.05
N VAL A 153 6.00 3.72 1.19
CA VAL A 153 7.42 3.97 1.53
C VAL A 153 7.59 5.02 2.63
N SER A 154 6.58 5.82 2.93
CA SER A 154 6.57 6.78 4.03
C SER A 154 6.07 6.17 5.36
N GLY A 155 5.62 4.91 5.34
CA GLY A 155 5.05 4.23 6.49
C GLY A 155 3.55 4.45 6.67
N LYS A 156 2.88 5.09 5.72
CA LYS A 156 1.44 5.32 5.77
C LYS A 156 0.67 4.07 5.37
N ASN A 157 -0.39 3.75 6.11
CA ASN A 157 -1.31 2.66 5.79
C ASN A 157 -2.42 3.15 4.86
N ILE A 158 -2.58 2.48 3.72
CA ILE A 158 -3.58 2.81 2.72
C ILE A 158 -4.45 1.58 2.45
N GLY A 159 -5.74 1.67 2.78
CA GLY A 159 -6.68 0.57 2.57
C GLY A 159 -6.95 0.30 1.09
N PHE A 160 -6.96 -0.97 0.70
CA PHE A 160 -7.25 -1.36 -0.68
C PHE A 160 -8.41 -2.33 -0.83
N GLY A 161 -8.92 -2.90 0.25
CA GLY A 161 -10.05 -3.81 0.15
C GLY A 161 -10.40 -4.52 1.44
N ALA A 162 -11.47 -5.29 1.38
CA ALA A 162 -11.97 -6.10 2.48
C ALA A 162 -12.59 -7.39 1.95
N THR A 163 -12.54 -8.43 2.75
CA THR A 163 -13.19 -9.71 2.50
C THR A 163 -13.55 -10.37 3.83
N SER A 164 -14.06 -11.58 3.78
CA SER A 164 -14.39 -12.36 4.98
C SER A 164 -14.15 -13.83 4.74
N ALA A 165 -14.00 -14.56 5.82
CA ALA A 165 -13.89 -16.02 5.84
C ALA A 165 -14.72 -16.61 6.97
N ASP A 166 -15.36 -17.76 6.71
CA ASP A 166 -16.04 -18.50 7.74
C ASP A 166 -15.08 -19.50 8.37
N VAL A 167 -14.84 -19.35 9.67
CA VAL A 167 -13.85 -20.12 10.42
C VAL A 167 -14.55 -21.07 11.37
N VAL A 168 -14.10 -22.31 11.38
CA VAL A 168 -14.48 -23.30 12.39
C VAL A 168 -13.25 -23.54 13.25
N ALA A 169 -13.27 -23.02 14.47
CA ALA A 169 -12.20 -23.25 15.44
C ALA A 169 -12.29 -24.70 15.97
N PRO A 170 -11.13 -25.38 16.11
CA PRO A 170 -11.15 -26.71 16.71
C PRO A 170 -11.67 -26.63 18.13
N LYS A 171 -12.51 -27.59 18.50
CA LYS A 171 -12.99 -27.71 19.87
C LYS A 171 -11.82 -28.09 20.78
N LYS A 172 -11.67 -27.39 21.91
CA LYS A 172 -10.82 -27.87 22.98
C LYS A 172 -11.29 -29.27 23.36
N ILE A 173 -10.41 -30.24 23.20
CA ILE A 173 -10.63 -31.54 23.87
C ILE A 173 -10.46 -31.23 25.37
N GLY A 174 -11.55 -31.21 26.11
CA GLY A 174 -11.48 -31.04 27.54
C GLY A 174 -10.55 -32.07 28.14
N SER A 175 -9.60 -31.62 28.99
CA SER A 175 -8.87 -32.54 29.84
C SER A 175 -9.90 -33.42 30.54
N ALA A 176 -9.83 -34.74 30.31
CA ALA A 176 -10.70 -35.68 31.04
C ALA A 176 -10.44 -35.42 32.51
N SER A 177 -11.46 -34.91 33.23
CA SER A 177 -11.41 -34.88 34.67
C SER A 177 -11.42 -36.34 35.11
N ARG A 178 -10.34 -36.80 35.68
CA ARG A 178 -10.35 -38.02 36.41
C ARG A 178 -11.23 -37.78 37.66
N GLY A 179 -12.42 -38.30 37.58
CA GLY A 179 -13.22 -38.45 38.78
C GLY A 179 -12.60 -39.47 39.71
#